data_c4cd50af610ffd4895384f88d1f9badd
#
_entry.id   c4cd50af610ffd4895384f88d1f9badd
#
_cell.length_a   1.000
_cell.length_b   1.000
_cell.length_c   1.000
_cell.angle_alpha   90.00
_cell.angle_beta   90.00
_cell.angle_gamma   90.00
#
_symmetry.space_group_name_H-M   'P 1'
#
loop_
_entity.id
_entity.type
_entity.pdbx_description
1 polymer ?
#
loop_
_entity_poly.entity_id
_entity_poly.type
_entity_poly.pdbx_seq_one_letter_code
_entity_poly.pdbx_strand_id
1 'polypeptide(L)'
;MDNQEKINSVVKIAQSYILLFLKEYMDSDEISNVELLFQSCPVVVEQLSIENNEFAKSTKVGGIAKKDKIVIGLSDVDKVNINNEYELNKLLGTIIHEYAHKIRSLKNQYGEMLEESVASIFAEICINNARLKLSNNEENKEPFEMLTSVNYQKYESQVRALLYILKQNGLDHKIIAEYIAGNQENFKQVCVQIFGENFNNYFNSISSRDNEKTEQMVIELITNYIKGNGLNISNYWGNNSNQLAQDNLYFKGSPTLSRAVVNCGIESFKPEEQNFYKYFESSVKIANDNDSFINQEKIDRIRQFIETKFSLKGKSLEEIYDTIIDLCSTYIQHQNRDDEESKIFIGEITKFVPDIDSFKAKFVSLRVSGKDKDIFDNLDLNNLTYIDIVSSMNKLLQEENKESENLGGIKR
;
A
#
# COMPACT_ATOMS: atom_id res chain seq x y z
N MET A 1 -11.36 -26.95 -18.37
CA MET A 1 -10.44 -25.89 -18.79
C MET A 1 -9.36 -25.79 -17.70
N ASP A 2 -8.11 -25.97 -18.05
CA ASP A 2 -7.04 -25.82 -17.08
C ASP A 2 -6.83 -24.34 -16.72
N ASN A 3 -6.04 -24.07 -15.67
CA ASN A 3 -5.86 -22.70 -15.19
C ASN A 3 -5.14 -21.81 -16.22
N GLN A 4 -4.26 -22.37 -17.04
CA GLN A 4 -3.57 -21.60 -18.07
C GLN A 4 -4.51 -21.28 -19.24
N GLU A 5 -5.39 -22.17 -19.65
CA GLU A 5 -6.41 -21.90 -20.68
C GLU A 5 -7.39 -20.82 -20.20
N LYS A 6 -7.80 -20.90 -18.92
CA LYS A 6 -8.65 -19.92 -18.27
C LYS A 6 -8.02 -18.53 -18.28
N ILE A 7 -6.76 -18.42 -17.87
CA ILE A 7 -6.01 -17.15 -17.91
C ILE A 7 -5.86 -16.65 -19.34
N ASN A 8 -5.53 -17.49 -20.30
CA ASN A 8 -5.33 -17.05 -21.69
C ASN A 8 -6.59 -16.41 -22.27
N SER A 9 -7.78 -16.90 -21.91
CA SER A 9 -9.04 -16.29 -22.34
C SER A 9 -9.26 -14.91 -21.69
N VAL A 10 -8.99 -14.78 -20.40
CA VAL A 10 -9.13 -13.52 -19.66
C VAL A 10 -8.09 -12.49 -20.10
N VAL A 11 -6.86 -12.91 -20.41
CA VAL A 11 -5.80 -12.06 -20.94
C VAL A 11 -6.22 -11.36 -22.25
N LYS A 12 -6.85 -12.08 -23.16
CA LYS A 12 -7.33 -11.49 -24.42
C LYS A 12 -8.37 -10.39 -24.18
N ILE A 13 -9.26 -10.59 -23.19
CA ILE A 13 -10.24 -9.58 -22.80
C ILE A 13 -9.52 -8.37 -22.19
N ALA A 14 -8.59 -8.60 -21.27
CA ALA A 14 -7.80 -7.52 -20.64
C ALA A 14 -7.05 -6.68 -21.68
N GLN A 15 -6.36 -7.33 -22.63
CA GLN A 15 -5.65 -6.64 -23.73
C GLN A 15 -6.60 -5.82 -24.59
N SER A 16 -7.78 -6.34 -24.90
CA SER A 16 -8.78 -5.60 -25.68
C SER A 16 -9.31 -4.39 -24.92
N TYR A 17 -9.51 -4.46 -23.61
CA TYR A 17 -9.95 -3.34 -22.77
C TYR A 17 -8.88 -2.25 -22.67
N ILE A 18 -7.63 -2.64 -22.51
CA ILE A 18 -6.49 -1.71 -22.52
C ILE A 18 -6.43 -0.96 -23.85
N LEU A 19 -6.46 -1.69 -24.98
CA LEU A 19 -6.40 -1.07 -26.31
C LEU A 19 -7.60 -0.19 -26.59
N LEU A 20 -8.81 -0.58 -26.15
CA LEU A 20 -10.03 0.22 -26.31
C LEU A 20 -9.91 1.60 -25.61
N PHE A 21 -9.21 1.65 -24.48
CA PHE A 21 -8.95 2.90 -23.77
C PHE A 21 -7.77 3.67 -24.38
N LEU A 22 -6.61 3.03 -24.56
CA LEU A 22 -5.38 3.72 -24.97
C LEU A 22 -5.48 4.32 -26.39
N LYS A 23 -6.22 3.69 -27.31
CA LYS A 23 -6.43 4.19 -28.70
C LYS A 23 -7.11 5.55 -28.76
N GLU A 24 -7.71 6.04 -27.67
CA GLU A 24 -8.30 7.38 -27.61
C GLU A 24 -7.28 8.47 -27.30
N TYR A 25 -6.13 8.09 -26.69
CA TYR A 25 -5.17 9.05 -26.11
C TYR A 25 -3.74 8.89 -26.61
N MET A 26 -3.40 7.75 -27.22
CA MET A 26 -2.06 7.42 -27.71
C MET A 26 -2.03 7.42 -29.24
N ASP A 27 -0.88 7.72 -29.82
CA ASP A 27 -0.69 7.63 -31.25
C ASP A 27 -0.51 6.18 -31.74
N SER A 28 -0.49 6.00 -33.07
CA SER A 28 -0.41 4.66 -33.69
C SER A 28 0.87 3.92 -33.38
N ASP A 29 1.98 4.63 -33.21
CA ASP A 29 3.29 4.02 -32.94
C ASP A 29 3.37 3.56 -31.49
N GLU A 30 2.85 4.36 -30.55
CA GLU A 30 2.73 3.96 -29.15
C GLU A 30 1.80 2.75 -28.99
N ILE A 31 0.65 2.73 -29.66
CA ILE A 31 -0.27 1.58 -29.68
C ILE A 31 0.41 0.34 -30.26
N SER A 32 1.16 0.47 -31.35
CA SER A 32 1.90 -0.65 -31.95
C SER A 32 2.92 -1.25 -30.98
N ASN A 33 3.61 -0.43 -30.18
CA ASN A 33 4.52 -0.88 -29.14
C ASN A 33 3.79 -1.64 -28.03
N VAL A 34 2.59 -1.21 -27.63
CA VAL A 34 1.76 -1.94 -26.66
C VAL A 34 1.30 -3.28 -27.24
N GLU A 35 0.89 -3.33 -28.49
CA GLU A 35 0.48 -4.58 -29.16
C GLU A 35 1.66 -5.58 -29.27
N LEU A 36 2.88 -5.09 -29.59
CA LEU A 36 4.10 -5.91 -29.57
C LEU A 36 4.42 -6.43 -28.16
N LEU A 37 4.24 -5.60 -27.13
CA LEU A 37 4.39 -6.03 -25.75
C LEU A 37 3.44 -7.18 -25.41
N PHE A 38 2.17 -7.10 -25.81
CA PHE A 38 1.20 -8.16 -25.57
C PHE A 38 1.58 -9.49 -26.22
N GLN A 39 2.24 -9.44 -27.38
CA GLN A 39 2.75 -10.63 -28.08
C GLN A 39 3.98 -11.22 -27.40
N SER A 40 4.85 -10.38 -26.83
CA SER A 40 6.14 -10.78 -26.28
C SER A 40 6.16 -11.05 -24.78
N CYS A 41 5.12 -10.60 -24.03
CA CYS A 41 5.04 -10.74 -22.58
C CYS A 41 3.95 -11.76 -22.20
N PRO A 42 4.29 -13.05 -21.98
CA PRO A 42 3.32 -14.04 -21.58
C PRO A 42 2.79 -13.80 -20.17
N VAL A 43 1.52 -14.14 -19.98
CA VAL A 43 0.89 -14.20 -18.64
C VAL A 43 0.81 -15.67 -18.24
N VAL A 44 1.44 -16.01 -17.11
CA VAL A 44 1.54 -17.37 -16.60
C VAL A 44 0.93 -17.50 -15.21
N VAL A 45 0.43 -18.68 -14.91
CA VAL A 45 -0.07 -19.00 -13.56
C VAL A 45 1.03 -19.73 -12.81
N GLU A 46 1.46 -19.16 -11.69
CA GLU A 46 2.48 -19.77 -10.81
C GLU A 46 2.01 -19.71 -9.36
N GLN A 47 2.51 -20.63 -8.55
CA GLN A 47 2.36 -20.51 -7.11
C GLN A 47 3.26 -19.35 -6.65
N LEU A 48 2.63 -18.24 -6.28
CA LEU A 48 3.36 -17.15 -5.66
C LEU A 48 3.67 -17.58 -4.22
N SER A 49 4.87 -18.12 -4.02
CA SER A 49 5.42 -18.32 -2.68
C SER A 49 5.84 -16.94 -2.16
N ILE A 50 5.11 -16.45 -1.19
CA ILE A 50 5.58 -15.35 -0.37
C ILE A 50 6.60 -15.99 0.57
N GLU A 51 7.86 -15.98 0.14
CA GLU A 51 8.94 -16.49 0.95
C GLU A 51 8.98 -15.77 2.30
N ASN A 52 8.71 -16.54 3.36
CA ASN A 52 9.11 -16.28 4.74
C ASN A 52 8.71 -14.97 5.43
N ASN A 53 7.70 -14.26 4.96
CA ASN A 53 7.19 -13.13 5.71
C ASN A 53 5.72 -13.35 6.09
N GLU A 54 5.45 -13.74 7.34
CA GLU A 54 4.08 -13.95 7.83
C GLU A 54 3.23 -12.69 7.76
N PHE A 55 3.87 -11.50 7.78
CA PHE A 55 3.22 -10.23 7.50
C PHE A 55 2.69 -10.12 6.06
N ALA A 56 3.39 -10.69 5.10
CA ALA A 56 2.99 -10.68 3.70
C ALA A 56 1.86 -11.67 3.38
N LYS A 57 1.52 -12.61 4.29
CA LYS A 57 0.37 -13.51 4.11
C LYS A 57 -0.98 -12.80 4.09
N SER A 58 -1.06 -11.58 4.62
CA SER A 58 -2.29 -10.76 4.59
C SER A 58 -2.43 -9.92 3.32
N THR A 59 -1.34 -9.63 2.63
CA THR A 59 -1.36 -8.97 1.32
C THR A 59 -1.52 -10.03 0.25
N LYS A 60 -2.74 -10.20 -0.26
CA LYS A 60 -3.00 -11.04 -1.44
C LYS A 60 -2.34 -10.37 -2.64
N VAL A 61 -1.14 -10.81 -2.96
CA VAL A 61 -0.49 -10.43 -4.21
C VAL A 61 -1.17 -11.25 -5.30
N GLY A 62 -2.12 -10.62 -6.02
CA GLY A 62 -2.86 -11.27 -7.10
C GLY A 62 -2.01 -11.48 -8.34
N GLY A 63 -1.01 -10.62 -8.58
CA GLY A 63 -0.11 -10.68 -9.73
C GLY A 63 1.23 -10.04 -9.47
N ILE A 64 2.19 -10.25 -10.36
CA ILE A 64 3.52 -9.63 -10.36
C ILE A 64 4.01 -9.46 -11.80
N ALA A 65 4.34 -8.23 -12.20
CA ALA A 65 5.04 -7.95 -13.44
C ALA A 65 6.54 -8.22 -13.28
N LYS A 66 7.03 -9.34 -13.87
CA LYS A 66 8.45 -9.67 -13.95
C LYS A 66 9.05 -9.13 -15.25
N LYS A 67 10.38 -9.12 -15.38
CA LYS A 67 11.08 -8.58 -16.56
C LYS A 67 10.57 -9.17 -17.91
N ASP A 68 10.30 -10.46 -17.95
CA ASP A 68 9.97 -11.24 -19.16
C ASP A 68 8.53 -11.74 -19.21
N LYS A 69 7.78 -11.65 -18.12
CA LYS A 69 6.43 -12.19 -18.03
C LYS A 69 5.61 -11.49 -16.95
N ILE A 70 4.29 -11.70 -16.99
CA ILE A 70 3.38 -11.41 -15.88
C ILE A 70 3.04 -12.74 -15.20
N VAL A 71 3.09 -12.79 -13.87
CA VAL A 71 2.73 -13.96 -13.08
C VAL A 71 1.45 -13.67 -12.32
N ILE A 72 0.45 -14.54 -12.46
CA ILE A 72 -0.80 -14.49 -11.66
C ILE A 72 -0.78 -15.64 -10.65
N GLY A 73 -1.18 -15.35 -9.42
CA GLY A 73 -1.18 -16.32 -8.34
C GLY A 73 -2.15 -17.48 -8.57
N LEU A 74 -1.66 -18.71 -8.46
CA LEU A 74 -2.47 -19.93 -8.66
C LEU A 74 -3.70 -19.92 -7.73
N SER A 75 -3.53 -19.54 -6.46
CA SER A 75 -4.62 -19.48 -5.47
C SER A 75 -5.74 -18.51 -5.87
N ASP A 76 -5.44 -17.49 -6.66
CA ASP A 76 -6.43 -16.52 -7.13
C ASP A 76 -7.16 -17.02 -8.37
N VAL A 77 -6.45 -17.74 -9.27
CA VAL A 77 -7.05 -18.31 -10.49
C VAL A 77 -7.97 -19.51 -10.18
N ASP A 78 -7.56 -20.37 -9.26
CA ASP A 78 -8.33 -21.56 -8.87
C ASP A 78 -9.72 -21.22 -8.34
N LYS A 79 -9.82 -20.12 -7.59
CA LYS A 79 -11.06 -19.69 -6.92
C LYS A 79 -12.00 -18.89 -7.82
N VAL A 80 -11.50 -18.36 -8.94
CA VAL A 80 -12.28 -17.48 -9.82
C VAL A 80 -13.24 -18.28 -10.67
N ASN A 81 -14.53 -18.00 -10.54
CA ASN A 81 -15.54 -18.43 -11.49
C ASN A 81 -15.70 -17.35 -12.59
N ILE A 82 -15.14 -17.61 -13.79
CA ILE A 82 -15.20 -16.67 -14.92
C ILE A 82 -16.61 -16.38 -15.45
N ASN A 83 -17.61 -17.17 -15.04
CA ASN A 83 -19.02 -16.90 -15.33
C ASN A 83 -19.66 -15.95 -14.29
N ASN A 84 -18.95 -15.65 -13.21
CA ASN A 84 -19.33 -14.63 -12.24
C ASN A 84 -18.64 -13.32 -12.63
N GLU A 85 -19.43 -12.32 -12.98
CA GLU A 85 -18.92 -11.02 -13.46
C GLU A 85 -18.00 -10.32 -12.46
N TYR A 86 -18.32 -10.35 -11.17
CA TYR A 86 -17.50 -9.73 -10.13
C TYR A 86 -16.12 -10.40 -10.02
N GLU A 87 -16.08 -11.73 -10.00
CA GLU A 87 -14.83 -12.48 -9.92
C GLU A 87 -13.99 -12.34 -11.19
N LEU A 88 -14.64 -12.33 -12.37
CA LEU A 88 -13.99 -12.07 -13.64
C LEU A 88 -13.36 -10.67 -13.66
N ASN A 89 -14.10 -9.63 -13.26
CA ASN A 89 -13.58 -8.27 -13.24
C ASN A 89 -12.42 -8.08 -12.26
N LYS A 90 -12.44 -8.79 -11.13
CA LYS A 90 -11.32 -8.81 -10.20
C LYS A 90 -10.05 -9.38 -10.83
N LEU A 91 -10.17 -10.48 -11.56
CA LEU A 91 -9.05 -11.09 -12.27
C LEU A 91 -8.58 -10.20 -13.44
N LEU A 92 -9.52 -9.64 -14.21
CA LEU A 92 -9.22 -8.64 -15.25
C LEU A 92 -8.47 -7.44 -14.67
N GLY A 93 -8.94 -6.90 -13.54
CA GLY A 93 -8.30 -5.79 -12.84
C GLY A 93 -6.84 -6.09 -12.50
N THR A 94 -6.58 -7.26 -11.91
CA THR A 94 -5.22 -7.71 -11.61
C THR A 94 -4.34 -7.79 -12.88
N ILE A 95 -4.84 -8.40 -13.95
CA ILE A 95 -4.08 -8.55 -15.20
C ILE A 95 -3.80 -7.18 -15.84
N ILE A 96 -4.80 -6.28 -15.88
CA ILE A 96 -4.64 -4.93 -16.43
C ILE A 96 -3.65 -4.12 -15.61
N HIS A 97 -3.71 -4.21 -14.29
CA HIS A 97 -2.76 -3.58 -13.37
C HIS A 97 -1.32 -4.00 -13.67
N GLU A 98 -1.06 -5.29 -13.81
CA GLU A 98 0.27 -5.79 -14.13
C GLU A 98 0.74 -5.39 -15.55
N TYR A 99 -0.19 -5.31 -16.51
CA TYR A 99 0.12 -4.76 -17.84
C TYR A 99 0.44 -3.26 -17.77
N ALA A 100 -0.17 -2.47 -16.87
CA ALA A 100 0.18 -1.07 -16.70
C ALA A 100 1.67 -0.90 -16.36
N HIS A 101 2.19 -1.71 -15.41
CA HIS A 101 3.62 -1.73 -15.09
C HIS A 101 4.48 -2.12 -16.29
N LYS A 102 4.04 -3.08 -17.09
CA LYS A 102 4.76 -3.54 -18.28
C LYS A 102 4.81 -2.48 -19.38
N ILE A 103 3.67 -1.82 -19.65
CA ILE A 103 3.61 -0.74 -20.65
C ILE A 103 4.53 0.40 -20.24
N ARG A 104 4.49 0.80 -18.97
CA ARG A 104 5.37 1.84 -18.44
C ARG A 104 6.85 1.46 -18.52
N SER A 105 7.19 0.19 -18.29
CA SER A 105 8.56 -0.31 -18.35
C SER A 105 9.18 -0.24 -19.75
N LEU A 106 8.38 -0.09 -20.82
CA LEU A 106 8.88 0.12 -22.18
C LEU A 106 9.78 1.37 -22.27
N LYS A 107 9.58 2.37 -21.38
CA LYS A 107 10.39 3.58 -21.27
C LYS A 107 11.38 3.56 -20.10
N ASN A 108 11.73 2.36 -19.57
CA ASN A 108 12.67 2.16 -18.45
C ASN A 108 12.33 2.94 -17.16
N GLN A 109 11.06 3.15 -16.90
CA GLN A 109 10.58 3.78 -15.67
C GLN A 109 10.01 2.71 -14.75
N TYR A 110 10.50 2.62 -13.51
CA TYR A 110 10.13 1.59 -12.55
C TYR A 110 9.68 2.21 -11.22
N GLY A 111 8.65 1.59 -10.67
CA GLY A 111 8.34 1.38 -9.27
C GLY A 111 8.40 2.55 -8.31
N GLU A 112 7.39 3.42 -8.36
CA GLU A 112 7.08 4.35 -7.29
C GLU A 112 5.68 4.07 -6.74
N MET A 113 5.39 4.50 -5.50
CA MET A 113 4.07 4.33 -4.88
C MET A 113 2.95 4.98 -5.70
N LEU A 114 3.25 6.05 -6.43
CA LEU A 114 2.36 6.66 -7.39
C LEU A 114 1.99 5.69 -8.52
N GLU A 115 2.93 4.88 -8.98
CA GLU A 115 2.72 3.90 -10.06
C GLU A 115 1.70 2.84 -9.67
N GLU A 116 1.80 2.28 -8.47
CA GLU A 116 0.83 1.30 -7.96
C GLU A 116 -0.60 1.86 -7.94
N SER A 117 -0.75 3.10 -7.45
CA SER A 117 -2.04 3.78 -7.39
C SER A 117 -2.59 4.07 -8.78
N VAL A 118 -1.75 4.56 -9.69
CA VAL A 118 -2.16 4.84 -11.06
C VAL A 118 -2.48 3.56 -11.82
N ALA A 119 -1.72 2.46 -11.62
CA ALA A 119 -2.00 1.17 -12.24
C ALA A 119 -3.35 0.59 -11.79
N SER A 120 -3.70 0.72 -10.51
CA SER A 120 -5.01 0.30 -9.98
C SER A 120 -6.15 1.12 -10.59
N ILE A 121 -6.03 2.44 -10.61
CA ILE A 121 -7.03 3.33 -11.19
C ILE A 121 -7.15 3.11 -12.71
N PHE A 122 -6.03 2.89 -13.41
CA PHE A 122 -6.03 2.54 -14.82
C PHE A 122 -6.81 1.26 -15.11
N ALA A 123 -6.64 0.22 -14.28
CA ALA A 123 -7.40 -1.02 -14.41
C ALA A 123 -8.91 -0.79 -14.28
N GLU A 124 -9.33 0.00 -13.29
CA GLU A 124 -10.73 0.38 -13.11
C GLU A 124 -11.29 1.15 -14.33
N ILE A 125 -10.54 2.14 -14.82
CA ILE A 125 -10.94 2.94 -15.99
C ILE A 125 -11.10 2.03 -17.21
N CYS A 126 -10.16 1.14 -17.49
CA CYS A 126 -10.24 0.22 -18.63
C CYS A 126 -11.48 -0.68 -18.56
N ILE A 127 -11.79 -1.25 -17.40
CA ILE A 127 -12.96 -2.12 -17.21
C ILE A 127 -14.26 -1.32 -17.35
N ASN A 128 -14.36 -0.18 -16.69
CA ASN A 128 -15.57 0.64 -16.72
C ASN A 128 -15.82 1.25 -18.08
N ASN A 129 -14.77 1.72 -18.78
CA ASN A 129 -14.87 2.21 -20.16
C ASN A 129 -15.33 1.11 -21.13
N ALA A 130 -14.78 -0.09 -20.99
CA ALA A 130 -15.22 -1.23 -21.83
C ALA A 130 -16.69 -1.60 -21.57
N ARG A 131 -17.13 -1.61 -20.32
CA ARG A 131 -18.55 -1.85 -19.97
C ARG A 131 -19.46 -0.84 -20.64
N LEU A 132 -19.14 0.45 -20.55
CA LEU A 132 -19.93 1.51 -21.15
C LEU A 132 -20.01 1.41 -22.67
N LYS A 133 -18.91 1.03 -23.33
CA LYS A 133 -18.85 0.96 -24.81
C LYS A 133 -19.42 -0.33 -25.40
N LEU A 134 -19.30 -1.43 -24.66
CA LEU A 134 -19.65 -2.76 -25.19
C LEU A 134 -21.05 -3.24 -24.75
N SER A 135 -21.64 -2.65 -23.69
CA SER A 135 -22.97 -3.04 -23.23
C SER A 135 -24.02 -2.00 -23.63
N ASN A 136 -25.00 -2.44 -24.39
CA ASN A 136 -26.11 -1.58 -24.85
C ASN A 136 -27.15 -1.24 -23.75
N ASN A 137 -27.04 -1.76 -22.52
CA ASN A 137 -28.10 -1.67 -21.49
C ASN A 137 -27.61 -1.64 -20.03
N GLU A 138 -26.35 -1.29 -19.74
CA GLU A 138 -25.82 -1.37 -18.36
C GLU A 138 -25.70 0.00 -17.66
N GLU A 139 -26.60 0.92 -17.96
CA GLU A 139 -26.59 2.29 -17.43
C GLU A 139 -26.70 2.39 -15.87
N ASN A 140 -27.09 1.30 -15.19
CA ASN A 140 -27.37 1.30 -13.75
C ASN A 140 -26.45 0.38 -12.91
N LYS A 141 -25.39 -0.18 -13.49
CA LYS A 141 -24.46 -1.00 -12.69
C LYS A 141 -23.47 -0.14 -11.93
N GLU A 142 -23.22 -0.49 -10.68
CA GLU A 142 -22.14 0.15 -9.92
C GLU A 142 -20.79 -0.02 -10.64
N PRO A 143 -19.96 1.03 -10.67
CA PRO A 143 -18.65 0.95 -11.30
C PRO A 143 -17.79 -0.12 -10.59
N PHE A 144 -16.97 -0.80 -11.38
CA PHE A 144 -15.97 -1.70 -10.83
C PHE A 144 -14.91 -0.89 -10.09
N GLU A 145 -14.63 -1.28 -8.85
CA GLU A 145 -13.55 -0.74 -8.03
C GLU A 145 -12.54 -1.86 -7.72
N MET A 146 -11.27 -1.57 -7.88
CA MET A 146 -10.21 -2.51 -7.54
C MET A 146 -9.92 -2.45 -6.05
N LEU A 147 -9.97 -3.60 -5.38
CA LEU A 147 -9.59 -3.68 -3.97
C LEU A 147 -8.06 -3.74 -3.86
N THR A 148 -7.45 -2.64 -3.48
CA THR A 148 -6.03 -2.56 -3.19
C THR A 148 -5.73 -2.87 -1.72
N SER A 149 -4.47 -3.16 -1.40
CA SER A 149 -4.06 -3.33 0.01
C SER A 149 -4.20 -2.00 0.77
N VAL A 150 -4.45 -2.09 2.08
CA VAL A 150 -4.62 -0.91 2.95
C VAL A 150 -3.47 0.10 2.81
N ASN A 151 -2.24 -0.39 2.61
CA ASN A 151 -1.06 0.47 2.44
C ASN A 151 -1.12 1.32 1.17
N TYR A 152 -1.71 0.80 0.09
CA TYR A 152 -1.86 1.53 -1.17
C TYR A 152 -3.11 2.42 -1.19
N GLN A 153 -4.14 2.12 -0.40
CA GLN A 153 -5.39 2.89 -0.36
C GLN A 153 -5.15 4.38 -0.03
N LYS A 154 -4.21 4.70 0.84
CA LYS A 154 -3.87 6.09 1.19
C LYS A 154 -3.28 6.85 -0.01
N TYR A 155 -2.35 6.23 -0.75
CA TYR A 155 -1.79 6.84 -1.98
C TYR A 155 -2.82 6.90 -3.10
N GLU A 156 -3.64 5.88 -3.23
CA GLU A 156 -4.74 5.84 -4.18
C GLU A 156 -5.75 6.95 -3.91
N SER A 157 -6.09 7.21 -2.65
CA SER A 157 -6.93 8.34 -2.23
C SER A 157 -6.34 9.69 -2.67
N GLN A 158 -5.02 9.87 -2.57
CA GLN A 158 -4.34 11.08 -3.03
C GLN A 158 -4.45 11.24 -4.55
N VAL A 159 -4.18 10.17 -5.31
CA VAL A 159 -4.26 10.18 -6.77
C VAL A 159 -5.69 10.42 -7.24
N ARG A 160 -6.69 9.78 -6.62
CA ARG A 160 -8.11 10.00 -6.93
C ARG A 160 -8.52 11.44 -6.69
N ALA A 161 -8.06 12.05 -5.60
CA ALA A 161 -8.32 13.46 -5.31
C ALA A 161 -7.77 14.40 -6.38
N LEU A 162 -6.54 14.15 -6.87
CA LEU A 162 -5.93 14.91 -7.95
C LEU A 162 -6.69 14.71 -9.26
N LEU A 163 -7.02 13.46 -9.61
CA LEU A 163 -7.76 13.12 -10.83
C LEU A 163 -9.15 13.73 -10.86
N TYR A 164 -9.80 13.85 -9.70
CA TYR A 164 -11.07 14.54 -9.60
C TYR A 164 -10.99 15.99 -10.05
N ILE A 165 -9.96 16.71 -9.61
CA ILE A 165 -9.74 18.09 -10.07
C ILE A 165 -9.34 18.14 -11.56
N LEU A 166 -8.49 17.21 -12.01
CA LEU A 166 -8.10 17.12 -13.42
C LEU A 166 -9.29 16.83 -14.34
N LYS A 167 -10.24 16.02 -13.88
CA LYS A 167 -11.49 15.75 -14.61
C LYS A 167 -12.32 17.00 -14.82
N GLN A 168 -12.41 17.89 -13.84
CA GLN A 168 -13.11 19.17 -13.98
C GLN A 168 -12.51 20.05 -15.11
N ASN A 169 -11.24 19.77 -15.46
CA ASN A 169 -10.52 20.40 -16.56
C ASN A 169 -10.49 19.54 -17.84
N GLY A 170 -11.18 18.38 -17.86
CA GLY A 170 -11.24 17.46 -19.00
C GLY A 170 -9.92 16.72 -19.27
N LEU A 171 -9.09 16.50 -18.26
CA LEU A 171 -7.71 16.01 -18.42
C LEU A 171 -7.45 14.63 -17.75
N ASP A 172 -8.38 14.10 -16.96
CA ASP A 172 -8.19 12.91 -16.13
C ASP A 172 -7.75 11.66 -16.90
N HIS A 173 -8.53 11.24 -17.89
CA HIS A 173 -8.23 10.03 -18.66
C HIS A 173 -6.97 10.20 -19.53
N LYS A 174 -6.80 11.37 -20.14
CA LYS A 174 -5.62 11.67 -20.94
C LYS A 174 -4.35 11.59 -20.10
N ILE A 175 -4.37 12.17 -18.89
CA ILE A 175 -3.22 12.17 -17.98
C ILE A 175 -2.87 10.76 -17.53
N ILE A 176 -3.86 9.90 -17.22
CA ILE A 176 -3.62 8.50 -16.87
C ILE A 176 -3.00 7.75 -18.04
N ALA A 177 -3.54 7.92 -19.26
CA ALA A 177 -2.98 7.26 -20.44
C ALA A 177 -1.52 7.68 -20.69
N GLU A 178 -1.21 8.98 -20.61
CA GLU A 178 0.14 9.50 -20.77
C GLU A 178 1.10 9.01 -19.68
N TYR A 179 0.64 8.94 -18.42
CA TYR A 179 1.44 8.41 -17.32
C TYR A 179 1.79 6.94 -17.56
N ILE A 180 0.81 6.11 -17.94
CA ILE A 180 1.01 4.69 -18.26
C ILE A 180 1.92 4.52 -19.48
N ALA A 181 1.83 5.39 -20.47
CA ALA A 181 2.75 5.42 -21.62
C ALA A 181 4.19 5.83 -21.26
N GLY A 182 4.46 6.20 -20.01
CA GLY A 182 5.78 6.62 -19.54
C GLY A 182 6.10 8.09 -19.87
N ASN A 183 5.09 8.93 -20.17
CA ASN A 183 5.25 10.37 -20.39
C ASN A 183 5.14 11.14 -19.05
N GLN A 184 5.96 10.75 -18.08
CA GLN A 184 5.91 11.26 -16.70
C GLN A 184 6.14 12.78 -16.64
N GLU A 185 6.99 13.32 -17.50
CA GLU A 185 7.26 14.75 -17.52
C GLU A 185 6.03 15.54 -17.97
N ASN A 186 5.28 15.06 -18.97
CA ASN A 186 4.05 15.70 -19.40
C ASN A 186 2.96 15.62 -18.32
N PHE A 187 2.84 14.47 -17.65
CA PHE A 187 1.98 14.35 -16.47
C PHE A 187 2.29 15.44 -15.44
N LYS A 188 3.57 15.56 -15.08
CA LYS A 188 4.03 16.55 -14.11
C LYS A 188 3.74 17.98 -14.55
N GLN A 189 4.03 18.34 -15.83
CA GLN A 189 3.79 19.67 -16.37
C GLN A 189 2.31 20.05 -16.34
N VAL A 190 1.41 19.15 -16.72
CA VAL A 190 -0.03 19.39 -16.66
C VAL A 190 -0.51 19.58 -15.21
N CYS A 191 -0.04 18.75 -14.31
CA CYS A 191 -0.36 18.92 -12.87
C CYS A 191 0.17 20.26 -12.31
N VAL A 192 1.38 20.68 -12.70
CA VAL A 192 1.92 22.01 -12.33
C VAL A 192 1.06 23.16 -12.89
N GLN A 193 0.57 23.04 -14.11
CA GLN A 193 -0.32 24.07 -14.69
C GLN A 193 -1.64 24.19 -13.90
N ILE A 194 -2.18 23.10 -13.39
CA ILE A 194 -3.46 23.08 -12.66
C ILE A 194 -3.26 23.44 -11.17
N PHE A 195 -2.26 22.83 -10.49
CA PHE A 195 -2.06 22.95 -9.05
C PHE A 195 -0.98 23.94 -8.63
N GLY A 196 -0.22 24.51 -9.60
CA GLY A 196 0.90 25.40 -9.35
C GLY A 196 2.22 24.67 -9.05
N GLU A 197 3.28 25.45 -8.91
CA GLU A 197 4.65 24.94 -8.70
C GLU A 197 4.82 24.04 -7.45
N ASN A 198 3.97 24.19 -6.46
CA ASN A 198 3.98 23.33 -5.27
C ASN A 198 3.72 21.85 -5.57
N PHE A 199 3.13 21.55 -6.73
CA PHE A 199 2.99 20.16 -7.18
C PHE A 199 4.34 19.45 -7.34
N ASN A 200 5.40 20.19 -7.71
CA ASN A 200 6.74 19.62 -7.79
C ASN A 200 7.23 19.04 -6.46
N ASN A 201 6.88 19.70 -5.33
CA ASN A 201 7.25 19.21 -4.00
C ASN A 201 6.56 17.89 -3.67
N TYR A 202 5.26 17.79 -3.98
CA TYR A 202 4.50 16.53 -3.84
C TYR A 202 5.11 15.43 -4.70
N PHE A 203 5.32 15.72 -5.99
CA PHE A 203 5.83 14.75 -6.96
C PHE A 203 7.20 14.19 -6.56
N ASN A 204 8.09 15.04 -6.05
CA ASN A 204 9.40 14.62 -5.56
C ASN A 204 9.35 13.89 -4.20
N SER A 205 8.32 14.13 -3.41
CA SER A 205 8.17 13.52 -2.08
C SER A 205 7.47 12.18 -2.09
N ILE A 206 6.74 11.82 -3.14
CA ILE A 206 5.93 10.60 -3.19
C ILE A 206 6.77 9.33 -3.14
N SER A 207 8.04 9.40 -3.54
CA SER A 207 9.01 8.31 -3.41
C SER A 207 9.49 8.09 -1.97
N SER A 208 9.29 9.06 -1.07
CA SER A 208 9.76 8.99 0.32
C SER A 208 8.97 8.02 1.22
N ARG A 209 7.86 7.46 0.74
CA ARG A 209 6.93 6.59 1.48
C ARG A 209 6.32 7.22 2.74
N ASP A 210 6.43 8.52 2.91
CA ASP A 210 5.79 9.27 4.00
C ASP A 210 4.37 9.66 3.58
N ASN A 211 3.42 8.76 3.85
CA ASN A 211 2.02 8.93 3.47
C ASN A 211 1.35 10.16 4.07
N GLU A 212 1.63 10.46 5.34
CA GLU A 212 0.98 11.59 6.02
C GLU A 212 1.44 12.91 5.43
N LYS A 213 2.74 13.04 5.19
CA LYS A 213 3.32 14.22 4.57
C LYS A 213 2.83 14.43 3.14
N THR A 214 2.80 13.37 2.33
CA THR A 214 2.33 13.47 0.94
C THR A 214 0.83 13.73 0.87
N GLU A 215 0.03 13.13 1.75
CA GLU A 215 -1.41 13.41 1.83
C GLU A 215 -1.67 14.87 2.20
N GLN A 216 -0.95 15.41 3.19
CA GLN A 216 -1.09 16.81 3.57
C GLN A 216 -0.75 17.75 2.41
N MET A 217 0.30 17.44 1.64
CA MET A 217 0.63 18.23 0.43
C MET A 217 -0.51 18.21 -0.59
N VAL A 218 -1.13 17.04 -0.86
CA VAL A 218 -2.27 16.96 -1.79
C VAL A 218 -3.48 17.71 -1.28
N ILE A 219 -3.78 17.60 0.03
CA ILE A 219 -4.85 18.37 0.66
C ILE A 219 -4.64 19.88 0.45
N GLU A 220 -3.42 20.37 0.67
CA GLU A 220 -3.08 21.79 0.47
C GLU A 220 -3.20 22.21 -1.00
N LEU A 221 -2.70 21.40 -1.94
CA LEU A 221 -2.81 21.67 -3.38
C LEU A 221 -4.28 21.83 -3.81
N ILE A 222 -5.12 20.89 -3.41
CA ILE A 222 -6.54 20.89 -3.76
C ILE A 222 -7.29 22.01 -3.05
N THR A 223 -7.00 22.25 -1.76
CA THR A 223 -7.59 23.36 -1.00
C THR A 223 -7.30 24.70 -1.68
N ASN A 224 -6.05 24.91 -2.10
CA ASN A 224 -5.64 26.15 -2.80
C ASN A 224 -6.32 26.25 -4.18
N TYR A 225 -6.43 25.15 -4.93
CA TYR A 225 -7.16 25.13 -6.18
C TYR A 225 -8.63 25.52 -5.99
N ILE A 226 -9.33 24.91 -5.03
CA ILE A 226 -10.74 25.18 -4.74
C ILE A 226 -10.96 26.66 -4.35
N LYS A 227 -10.10 27.18 -3.47
CA LYS A 227 -10.18 28.61 -3.05
C LYS A 227 -9.95 29.59 -4.20
N GLY A 228 -9.12 29.24 -5.17
CA GLY A 228 -8.84 30.09 -6.33
C GLY A 228 -9.83 29.97 -7.48
N ASN A 229 -10.34 28.76 -7.72
CA ASN A 229 -11.13 28.45 -8.93
C ASN A 229 -12.57 28.01 -8.62
N GLY A 230 -12.89 27.75 -7.36
CA GLY A 230 -14.13 27.08 -6.95
C GLY A 230 -14.10 25.58 -7.25
N LEU A 231 -15.08 24.87 -6.72
CA LEU A 231 -15.33 23.48 -7.03
C LEU A 231 -16.69 23.40 -7.73
N ASN A 232 -16.71 22.93 -8.97
CA ASN A 232 -17.97 22.77 -9.69
C ASN A 232 -18.69 21.51 -9.22
N ILE A 233 -19.44 21.64 -8.12
CA ILE A 233 -20.19 20.54 -7.51
C ILE A 233 -21.50 20.29 -8.25
N SER A 234 -22.04 21.29 -8.97
CA SER A 234 -23.35 21.19 -9.65
C SER A 234 -23.36 20.11 -10.75
N ASN A 235 -22.23 19.79 -11.36
CA ASN A 235 -22.11 18.68 -12.29
C ASN A 235 -22.20 17.29 -11.63
N TYR A 236 -22.09 17.22 -10.31
CA TYR A 236 -22.13 15.98 -9.53
C TYR A 236 -23.53 15.40 -9.36
N TRP A 237 -24.54 16.26 -9.31
CA TRP A 237 -25.91 15.90 -8.95
C TRP A 237 -26.89 16.26 -10.07
N GLY A 238 -26.37 16.66 -11.23
CA GLY A 238 -27.19 16.85 -12.42
C GLY A 238 -27.81 15.53 -12.87
N ASN A 239 -29.03 15.60 -13.35
CA ASN A 239 -30.01 14.56 -13.67
C ASN A 239 -29.57 13.41 -14.62
N ASN A 240 -28.29 13.14 -14.80
CA ASN A 240 -27.76 12.05 -15.64
C ASN A 240 -27.10 10.98 -14.79
N SER A 241 -27.83 9.88 -14.56
CA SER A 241 -27.37 8.69 -13.82
C SER A 241 -26.04 8.09 -14.34
N ASN A 242 -25.75 8.23 -15.62
CA ASN A 242 -24.52 7.69 -16.23
C ASN A 242 -23.28 8.51 -15.90
N GLN A 243 -23.42 9.83 -15.81
CA GLN A 243 -22.33 10.73 -15.43
C GLN A 243 -22.00 10.59 -13.92
N LEU A 244 -23.02 10.37 -13.11
CA LEU A 244 -22.88 10.08 -11.69
C LEU A 244 -22.04 8.82 -11.40
N ALA A 245 -22.19 7.76 -12.20
CA ALA A 245 -21.42 6.54 -12.02
C ALA A 245 -19.92 6.74 -12.31
N GLN A 246 -19.59 7.51 -13.37
CA GLN A 246 -18.19 7.83 -13.70
C GLN A 246 -17.59 8.84 -12.72
N ASP A 247 -18.37 9.80 -12.25
CA ASP A 247 -17.92 10.81 -11.30
C ASP A 247 -17.71 10.22 -9.91
N ASN A 248 -18.52 9.23 -9.53
CA ASN A 248 -18.34 8.47 -8.30
C ASN A 248 -17.04 7.66 -8.26
N LEU A 249 -16.47 7.27 -9.41
CA LEU A 249 -15.23 6.49 -9.45
C LEU A 249 -14.08 7.16 -8.70
N TYR A 250 -13.91 8.48 -8.89
CA TYR A 250 -12.85 9.22 -8.20
C TYR A 250 -13.26 9.68 -6.81
N PHE A 251 -14.54 9.80 -6.54
CA PHE A 251 -15.07 10.39 -5.32
C PHE A 251 -15.19 9.39 -4.18
N LYS A 252 -15.82 8.24 -4.39
CA LYS A 252 -16.05 7.22 -3.34
C LYS A 252 -14.76 6.71 -2.68
N GLY A 253 -13.63 6.81 -3.37
CA GLY A 253 -12.35 6.31 -2.88
C GLY A 253 -11.40 7.39 -2.37
N SER A 254 -11.83 8.65 -2.14
CA SER A 254 -10.91 9.71 -1.77
C SER A 254 -11.25 10.47 -0.49
N PRO A 255 -10.91 9.91 0.71
CA PRO A 255 -10.89 10.67 1.95
C PRO A 255 -10.04 11.95 1.86
N THR A 256 -8.96 11.93 1.09
CA THR A 256 -8.07 13.08 0.84
C THR A 256 -8.83 14.24 0.20
N LEU A 257 -9.68 13.98 -0.81
CA LEU A 257 -10.54 15.03 -1.40
C LEU A 257 -11.51 15.61 -0.37
N SER A 258 -12.15 14.74 0.41
CA SER A 258 -13.08 15.18 1.45
C SER A 258 -12.39 16.08 2.48
N ARG A 259 -11.18 15.73 2.93
CA ARG A 259 -10.37 16.56 3.84
C ARG A 259 -10.02 17.90 3.21
N ALA A 260 -9.65 17.94 1.91
CA ALA A 260 -9.35 19.19 1.21
C ALA A 260 -10.58 20.11 1.12
N VAL A 261 -11.76 19.56 0.84
CA VAL A 261 -13.02 20.33 0.80
C VAL A 261 -13.37 20.90 2.19
N VAL A 262 -13.23 20.09 3.23
CA VAL A 262 -13.50 20.53 4.61
C VAL A 262 -12.51 21.63 5.04
N ASN A 263 -11.25 21.55 4.63
CA ASN A 263 -10.24 22.58 4.88
C ASN A 263 -10.52 23.91 4.16
N CYS A 264 -11.37 23.92 3.12
CA CYS A 264 -11.79 25.18 2.50
C CYS A 264 -12.71 26.00 3.39
N GLY A 265 -13.45 25.36 4.32
CA GLY A 265 -14.49 25.98 5.12
C GLY A 265 -15.80 26.15 4.36
N ILE A 266 -16.93 26.09 5.08
CA ILE A 266 -18.28 26.14 4.50
C ILE A 266 -18.55 27.48 3.77
N GLU A 267 -17.89 28.53 4.22
CA GLU A 267 -17.98 29.89 3.64
C GLU A 267 -17.39 30.00 2.24
N SER A 268 -16.55 29.04 1.83
CA SER A 268 -16.00 28.99 0.47
C SER A 268 -17.01 28.48 -0.56
N PHE A 269 -18.17 28.03 -0.11
CA PHE A 269 -19.19 27.43 -0.97
C PHE A 269 -20.46 28.29 -1.01
N LYS A 270 -21.13 28.33 -2.16
CA LYS A 270 -22.40 29.02 -2.29
C LYS A 270 -23.46 28.35 -1.41
N PRO A 271 -24.52 29.08 -0.99
CA PRO A 271 -25.59 28.53 -0.14
C PRO A 271 -26.18 27.21 -0.65
N GLU A 272 -26.39 27.10 -1.96
CA GLU A 272 -26.88 25.89 -2.62
C GLU A 272 -25.89 24.72 -2.59
N GLU A 273 -24.61 24.98 -2.40
CA GLU A 273 -23.54 23.99 -2.34
C GLU A 273 -23.21 23.54 -0.91
N GLN A 274 -23.70 24.22 0.12
CA GLN A 274 -23.38 23.94 1.52
C GLN A 274 -23.87 22.57 2.01
N ASN A 275 -24.90 22.00 1.39
CA ASN A 275 -25.33 20.65 1.70
C ASN A 275 -24.26 19.62 1.32
N PHE A 276 -23.46 19.90 0.30
CA PHE A 276 -22.32 19.06 -0.11
C PHE A 276 -21.18 19.16 0.88
N TYR A 277 -20.89 20.35 1.36
CA TYR A 277 -19.90 20.51 2.41
C TYR A 277 -20.21 19.60 3.62
N LYS A 278 -21.46 19.53 4.06
CA LYS A 278 -21.90 18.64 5.15
C LYS A 278 -21.71 17.16 4.82
N TYR A 279 -21.90 16.79 3.55
CA TYR A 279 -21.63 15.43 3.09
C TYR A 279 -20.13 15.10 3.20
N PHE A 280 -19.27 16.00 2.75
CA PHE A 280 -17.81 15.83 2.87
C PHE A 280 -17.37 15.78 4.33
N GLU A 281 -17.92 16.64 5.19
CA GLU A 281 -17.64 16.63 6.62
C GLU A 281 -18.01 15.28 7.26
N SER A 282 -19.17 14.73 6.92
CA SER A 282 -19.58 13.40 7.36
C SER A 282 -18.66 12.30 6.84
N SER A 283 -18.22 12.40 5.58
CA SER A 283 -17.29 11.45 4.96
C SER A 283 -15.90 11.47 5.64
N VAL A 284 -15.41 12.66 6.01
CA VAL A 284 -14.15 12.80 6.77
C VAL A 284 -14.26 12.13 8.13
N LYS A 285 -15.41 12.32 8.82
CA LYS A 285 -15.63 11.66 10.11
C LYS A 285 -15.61 10.15 9.99
N ILE A 286 -16.33 9.59 9.00
CA ILE A 286 -16.34 8.14 8.73
C ILE A 286 -14.94 7.64 8.38
N ALA A 287 -14.19 8.36 7.55
CA ALA A 287 -12.83 7.97 7.19
C ALA A 287 -11.90 7.97 8.40
N ASN A 288 -11.97 8.97 9.27
CA ASN A 288 -11.18 9.03 10.50
C ASN A 288 -11.54 7.90 11.46
N ASP A 289 -12.84 7.56 11.60
CA ASP A 289 -13.30 6.43 12.41
C ASP A 289 -12.77 5.10 11.84
N ASN A 290 -12.78 4.92 10.52
CA ASN A 290 -12.26 3.74 9.83
C ASN A 290 -10.73 3.65 9.95
N ASP A 291 -9.99 4.74 9.75
CA ASP A 291 -8.53 4.78 9.92
C ASP A 291 -8.13 4.40 11.35
N SER A 292 -8.88 4.90 12.35
CA SER A 292 -8.67 4.53 13.76
C SER A 292 -8.90 3.03 14.00
N PHE A 293 -9.96 2.45 13.42
CA PHE A 293 -10.25 1.03 13.54
C PHE A 293 -9.20 0.15 12.83
N ILE A 294 -8.81 0.52 11.60
CA ILE A 294 -7.80 -0.21 10.83
C ILE A 294 -6.45 -0.18 11.54
N ASN A 295 -6.06 0.96 12.11
CA ASN A 295 -4.83 1.08 12.87
C ASN A 295 -4.85 0.22 14.14
N GLN A 296 -5.98 0.16 14.86
CA GLN A 296 -6.11 -0.70 16.04
C GLN A 296 -6.04 -2.19 15.69
N GLU A 297 -6.72 -2.62 14.63
CA GLU A 297 -6.65 -4.00 14.13
C GLU A 297 -5.21 -4.39 13.73
N LYS A 298 -4.48 -3.46 13.10
CA LYS A 298 -3.08 -3.65 12.72
C LYS A 298 -2.19 -3.80 13.94
N ILE A 299 -2.37 -2.93 14.94
CA ILE A 299 -1.66 -3.00 16.22
C ILE A 299 -1.92 -4.35 16.91
N ASP A 300 -3.19 -4.77 16.97
CA ASP A 300 -3.57 -6.02 17.63
C ASP A 300 -3.00 -7.25 16.93
N ARG A 301 -2.95 -7.26 15.60
CA ARG A 301 -2.29 -8.33 14.82
C ARG A 301 -0.79 -8.39 15.08
N ILE A 302 -0.12 -7.23 15.08
CA ILE A 302 1.33 -7.15 15.35
C ILE A 302 1.62 -7.61 16.78
N ARG A 303 0.82 -7.17 17.75
CA ARG A 303 0.93 -7.60 19.15
C ARG A 303 0.77 -9.11 19.27
N GLN A 304 -0.28 -9.68 18.70
CA GLN A 304 -0.52 -11.13 18.71
C GLN A 304 0.63 -11.91 18.06
N PHE A 305 1.18 -11.40 16.97
CA PHE A 305 2.35 -11.99 16.33
C PHE A 305 3.56 -12.00 17.27
N ILE A 306 3.87 -10.86 17.93
CA ILE A 306 4.98 -10.75 18.90
C ILE A 306 4.79 -11.74 20.05
N GLU A 307 3.62 -11.74 20.68
CA GLU A 307 3.28 -12.60 21.81
C GLU A 307 3.35 -14.09 21.44
N THR A 308 2.95 -14.45 20.22
CA THR A 308 2.97 -15.84 19.77
C THR A 308 4.38 -16.30 19.39
N LYS A 309 5.05 -15.50 18.56
CA LYS A 309 6.36 -15.87 18.00
C LYS A 309 7.47 -15.85 19.04
N PHE A 310 7.48 -14.82 19.87
CA PHE A 310 8.55 -14.60 20.84
C PHE A 310 8.20 -15.01 22.28
N SER A 311 7.08 -15.72 22.49
CA SER A 311 6.78 -16.34 23.77
C SER A 311 7.87 -17.33 24.17
N LEU A 312 8.30 -17.27 25.43
CA LEU A 312 9.28 -18.19 25.98
C LEU A 312 8.61 -19.37 26.72
N LYS A 313 7.32 -19.23 27.00
CA LYS A 313 6.57 -20.18 27.82
C LYS A 313 6.48 -21.56 27.18
N GLY A 314 6.87 -22.59 27.95
CA GLY A 314 6.75 -23.99 27.53
C GLY A 314 7.77 -24.43 26.49
N LYS A 315 8.80 -23.64 26.22
CA LYS A 315 9.89 -23.95 25.30
C LYS A 315 11.05 -24.62 26.03
N SER A 316 11.78 -25.48 25.33
CA SER A 316 13.06 -26.00 25.79
C SER A 316 14.11 -24.87 25.83
N LEU A 317 15.22 -25.10 26.56
CA LEU A 317 16.30 -24.12 26.65
C LEU A 317 16.86 -23.72 25.27
N GLU A 318 17.02 -24.68 24.38
CA GLU A 318 17.48 -24.45 23.01
C GLU A 318 16.52 -23.59 22.23
N GLU A 319 15.22 -23.88 22.28
CA GLU A 319 14.18 -23.09 21.65
C GLU A 319 14.05 -21.66 22.22
N ILE A 320 14.27 -21.51 23.55
CA ILE A 320 14.31 -20.20 24.20
C ILE A 320 15.47 -19.37 23.64
N TYR A 321 16.65 -19.99 23.57
CA TYR A 321 17.84 -19.35 23.05
C TYR A 321 17.66 -18.88 21.61
N ASP A 322 17.15 -19.74 20.72
CA ASP A 322 16.84 -19.42 19.33
C ASP A 322 15.77 -18.33 19.23
N THR A 323 14.76 -18.37 20.09
CA THR A 323 13.70 -17.35 20.15
C THR A 323 14.28 -15.97 20.49
N ILE A 324 15.24 -15.88 21.41
CA ILE A 324 15.89 -14.60 21.78
C ILE A 324 16.74 -14.08 20.63
N ILE A 325 17.49 -14.95 19.96
CA ILE A 325 18.30 -14.56 18.79
C ILE A 325 17.39 -14.04 17.66
N ASP A 326 16.30 -14.74 17.38
CA ASP A 326 15.33 -14.34 16.35
C ASP A 326 14.65 -13.02 16.73
N LEU A 327 14.27 -12.83 17.99
CA LEU A 327 13.75 -11.56 18.50
C LEU A 327 14.72 -10.41 18.23
N CYS A 328 15.98 -10.55 18.64
CA CYS A 328 16.99 -9.50 18.46
C CYS A 328 17.25 -9.21 16.98
N SER A 329 17.28 -10.24 16.14
CA SER A 329 17.48 -10.11 14.69
C SER A 329 16.30 -9.42 14.02
N THR A 330 15.09 -9.81 14.37
CA THR A 330 13.85 -9.21 13.83
C THR A 330 13.73 -7.74 14.26
N TYR A 331 14.04 -7.43 15.52
CA TYR A 331 14.05 -6.06 16.02
C TYR A 331 15.02 -5.15 15.23
N ILE A 332 16.26 -5.61 15.00
CA ILE A 332 17.26 -4.88 14.19
C ILE A 332 16.75 -4.64 12.76
N GLN A 333 16.10 -5.64 12.15
CA GLN A 333 15.55 -5.50 10.80
C GLN A 333 14.47 -4.40 10.74
N HIS A 334 13.60 -4.33 11.75
CA HIS A 334 12.57 -3.29 11.81
C HIS A 334 13.14 -1.92 12.18
N GLN A 335 14.18 -1.83 13.02
CA GLN A 335 14.87 -0.56 13.31
C GLN A 335 15.46 0.11 12.06
N ASN A 336 15.86 -0.67 11.06
CA ASN A 336 16.46 -0.19 9.83
C ASN A 336 15.42 0.16 8.74
N ARG A 337 14.11 0.11 9.06
CA ARG A 337 13.02 0.44 8.14
C ARG A 337 12.27 1.65 8.65
N ASP A 338 11.82 2.49 7.71
CA ASP A 338 11.01 3.70 8.02
C ASP A 338 9.56 3.53 7.55
N ASP A 339 9.03 2.31 7.59
CA ASP A 339 7.62 2.04 7.31
C ASP A 339 6.78 2.02 8.58
N GLU A 340 5.47 2.25 8.44
CA GLU A 340 4.52 2.33 9.55
C GLU A 340 4.44 1.01 10.33
N GLU A 341 4.48 -0.14 9.66
CA GLU A 341 4.42 -1.45 10.32
C GLU A 341 5.64 -1.68 11.20
N SER A 342 6.81 -1.26 10.74
CA SER A 342 8.03 -1.33 11.53
C SER A 342 7.97 -0.41 12.75
N LYS A 343 7.42 0.79 12.61
CA LYS A 343 7.20 1.71 13.75
C LYS A 343 6.24 1.11 14.78
N ILE A 344 5.14 0.50 14.33
CA ILE A 344 4.19 -0.20 15.20
C ILE A 344 4.88 -1.40 15.87
N PHE A 345 5.63 -2.22 15.10
CA PHE A 345 6.35 -3.35 15.62
C PHE A 345 7.33 -2.94 16.73
N ILE A 346 8.15 -1.91 16.48
CA ILE A 346 9.09 -1.37 17.49
C ILE A 346 8.33 -0.88 18.73
N GLY A 347 7.20 -0.18 18.56
CA GLY A 347 6.36 0.26 19.67
C GLY A 347 5.77 -0.90 20.49
N GLU A 348 5.28 -1.95 19.84
CA GLU A 348 4.71 -3.11 20.55
C GLU A 348 5.78 -4.01 21.18
N ILE A 349 6.93 -4.21 20.51
CA ILE A 349 8.02 -5.02 21.05
C ILE A 349 8.63 -4.40 22.31
N THR A 350 8.72 -3.07 22.38
CA THR A 350 9.21 -2.36 23.59
C THR A 350 8.28 -2.50 24.78
N LYS A 351 6.98 -2.73 24.54
CA LYS A 351 6.03 -3.07 25.62
C LYS A 351 6.17 -4.54 26.06
N PHE A 352 6.46 -5.42 25.11
CA PHE A 352 6.61 -6.85 25.34
C PHE A 352 7.94 -7.19 26.01
N VAL A 353 9.04 -6.56 25.59
CA VAL A 353 10.38 -6.69 26.16
C VAL A 353 10.86 -5.34 26.67
N PRO A 354 10.79 -5.07 27.97
CA PRO A 354 11.24 -3.80 28.52
C PRO A 354 12.71 -3.50 28.18
N ASP A 355 12.96 -2.30 27.67
CA ASP A 355 14.31 -1.85 27.28
C ASP A 355 15.04 -2.84 26.35
N ILE A 356 14.40 -3.16 25.20
CA ILE A 356 14.90 -4.13 24.22
C ILE A 356 16.33 -3.79 23.73
N ASP A 357 16.71 -2.52 23.64
CA ASP A 357 18.05 -2.13 23.22
C ASP A 357 19.11 -2.50 24.27
N SER A 358 18.82 -2.25 25.57
CA SER A 358 19.66 -2.70 26.67
C SER A 358 19.69 -4.23 26.75
N PHE A 359 18.53 -4.89 26.58
CA PHE A 359 18.43 -6.34 26.54
C PHE A 359 19.35 -6.93 25.47
N LYS A 360 19.24 -6.44 24.24
CA LYS A 360 20.07 -6.86 23.11
C LYS A 360 21.57 -6.66 23.37
N ALA A 361 21.95 -5.47 23.86
CA ALA A 361 23.34 -5.16 24.14
C ALA A 361 23.94 -6.09 25.21
N LYS A 362 23.21 -6.33 26.30
CA LYS A 362 23.63 -7.24 27.39
C LYS A 362 23.72 -8.69 26.92
N PHE A 363 22.72 -9.16 26.16
CA PHE A 363 22.71 -10.52 25.62
C PHE A 363 23.92 -10.76 24.69
N VAL A 364 24.22 -9.79 23.79
CA VAL A 364 25.38 -9.85 22.89
C VAL A 364 26.68 -9.84 23.70
N SER A 365 26.78 -9.02 24.74
CA SER A 365 27.97 -8.95 25.60
C SER A 365 28.24 -10.30 26.30
N LEU A 366 27.22 -10.92 26.93
CA LEU A 366 27.34 -12.24 27.56
C LEU A 366 27.65 -13.35 26.55
N ARG A 367 27.13 -13.25 25.33
CA ARG A 367 27.44 -14.20 24.26
C ARG A 367 28.90 -14.11 23.82
N VAL A 368 29.44 -12.90 23.71
CA VAL A 368 30.84 -12.67 23.33
C VAL A 368 31.78 -13.20 24.41
N SER A 369 31.40 -13.10 25.71
CA SER A 369 32.13 -13.66 26.85
C SER A 369 31.89 -15.15 27.05
N GLY A 370 30.99 -15.78 26.28
CA GLY A 370 30.65 -17.21 26.41
C GLY A 370 29.78 -17.56 27.61
N LYS A 371 29.16 -16.55 28.25
CA LYS A 371 28.29 -16.69 29.43
C LYS A 371 26.81 -16.59 29.14
N ASP A 372 26.43 -16.58 27.86
CA ASP A 372 25.04 -16.46 27.44
C ASP A 372 24.14 -17.61 27.89
N LYS A 373 24.71 -18.81 28.09
CA LYS A 373 23.97 -19.96 28.64
C LYS A 373 23.70 -19.85 30.13
N ASP A 374 24.60 -19.20 30.86
CA ASP A 374 24.52 -19.04 32.31
C ASP A 374 23.32 -18.12 32.71
N ILE A 375 22.78 -17.37 31.75
CA ILE A 375 21.57 -16.56 31.91
C ILE A 375 20.41 -17.41 32.43
N PHE A 376 20.31 -18.64 31.99
CA PHE A 376 19.19 -19.54 32.27
C PHE A 376 19.38 -20.40 33.53
N ASP A 377 20.56 -20.33 34.16
CA ASP A 377 20.81 -21.05 35.41
C ASP A 377 19.87 -20.55 36.50
N ASN A 378 19.18 -21.50 37.14
CA ASN A 378 18.20 -21.24 38.22
C ASN A 378 16.90 -20.51 37.81
N LEU A 379 16.58 -20.39 36.50
CA LEU A 379 15.29 -19.88 36.03
C LEU A 379 14.27 -21.01 35.85
N ASP A 380 13.00 -20.73 36.17
CA ASP A 380 11.88 -21.65 35.88
C ASP A 380 11.49 -21.53 34.42
N LEU A 381 11.99 -22.45 33.58
CA LEU A 381 11.73 -22.43 32.14
C LEU A 381 10.26 -22.58 31.77
N ASN A 382 9.41 -23.15 32.63
CA ASN A 382 7.99 -23.32 32.35
C ASN A 382 7.20 -22.02 32.43
N ASN A 383 7.66 -21.06 33.24
CA ASN A 383 7.01 -19.76 33.45
C ASN A 383 7.93 -18.59 33.12
N LEU A 384 8.95 -18.84 32.30
CA LEU A 384 9.99 -17.87 31.99
C LEU A 384 9.41 -16.62 31.24
N THR A 385 9.84 -15.46 31.73
CA THR A 385 9.54 -14.17 31.09
C THR A 385 10.83 -13.44 30.71
N TYR A 386 10.72 -12.43 29.81
CA TYR A 386 11.85 -11.58 29.47
C TYR A 386 12.36 -10.75 30.66
N ILE A 387 11.51 -10.46 31.65
CA ILE A 387 11.90 -9.77 32.88
C ILE A 387 12.84 -10.64 33.70
N ASP A 388 12.58 -11.96 33.80
CA ASP A 388 13.44 -12.90 34.49
C ASP A 388 14.82 -12.97 33.83
N ILE A 389 14.84 -13.03 32.50
CA ILE A 389 16.10 -13.04 31.73
C ILE A 389 16.88 -11.75 31.95
N VAL A 390 16.24 -10.59 31.88
CA VAL A 390 16.88 -9.28 32.14
C VAL A 390 17.48 -9.24 33.53
N SER A 391 16.76 -9.75 34.54
CA SER A 391 17.22 -9.80 35.92
C SER A 391 18.44 -10.69 36.05
N SER A 392 18.45 -11.88 35.45
CA SER A 392 19.59 -12.80 35.42
C SER A 392 20.81 -12.21 34.72
N MET A 393 20.63 -11.61 33.53
CA MET A 393 21.71 -10.91 32.80
C MET A 393 22.34 -9.80 33.64
N ASN A 394 21.52 -8.99 34.32
CA ASN A 394 22.02 -7.93 35.18
C ASN A 394 22.88 -8.46 36.32
N LYS A 395 22.50 -9.60 36.92
CA LYS A 395 23.26 -10.24 37.99
C LYS A 395 24.61 -10.73 37.48
N LEU A 396 24.63 -11.44 36.34
CA LEU A 396 25.87 -11.94 35.74
C LEU A 396 26.84 -10.81 35.40
N LEU A 397 26.38 -9.73 34.81
CA LEU A 397 27.22 -8.58 34.46
C LEU A 397 27.76 -7.84 35.73
N GLN A 398 27.01 -7.82 36.84
CA GLN A 398 27.49 -7.28 38.10
C GLN A 398 28.58 -8.15 38.74
N GLU A 399 28.48 -9.47 38.64
CA GLU A 399 29.48 -10.43 39.11
C GLU A 399 30.78 -10.26 38.31
N GLU A 400 30.71 -10.15 36.97
CA GLU A 400 31.88 -9.86 36.11
C GLU A 400 32.62 -8.59 36.50
N ASN A 401 31.87 -7.51 36.77
CA ASN A 401 32.47 -6.24 37.17
C ASN A 401 33.21 -6.37 38.53
N LYS A 402 32.65 -7.10 39.49
CA LYS A 402 33.29 -7.34 40.78
C LYS A 402 34.55 -8.20 40.66
N GLU A 403 34.53 -9.22 39.81
CA GLU A 403 35.72 -10.06 39.55
C GLU A 403 36.83 -9.25 38.86
N SER A 404 36.50 -8.37 37.94
CA SER A 404 37.48 -7.52 37.27
C SER A 404 38.09 -6.48 38.20
N GLU A 405 37.32 -5.91 39.15
CA GLU A 405 37.81 -4.99 40.16
C GLU A 405 38.78 -5.68 41.16
N ASN A 406 38.44 -6.92 41.55
CA ASN A 406 39.30 -7.71 42.45
C ASN A 406 40.62 -8.14 41.80
N LEU A 407 40.60 -8.44 40.49
CA LEU A 407 41.82 -8.74 39.72
C LEU A 407 42.66 -7.50 39.42
N GLY A 408 42.06 -6.33 39.29
CA GLY A 408 42.75 -5.06 39.12
C GLY A 408 43.42 -4.53 40.40
N GLY A 409 42.95 -4.96 41.58
CA GLY A 409 43.51 -4.59 42.88
C GLY A 409 44.79 -5.33 43.27
N ILE A 410 45.18 -6.39 42.57
CA ILE A 410 46.37 -7.21 42.88
C ILE A 410 47.64 -6.72 42.15
N LYS A 411 47.53 -5.69 41.31
CA LYS A 411 48.67 -5.07 40.58
C LYS A 411 49.01 -3.67 41.09
N ARG A 412 49.26 -3.55 42.43
CA ARG A 412 49.98 -2.42 42.96
C ARG A 412 50.97 -2.85 44.04
#